data_f023b83c4c3a90f8d6b669a46383743a
#
_entry.id   f023b83c4c3a90f8d6b669a46383743a
#
_cell.length_a   1.000
_cell.length_b   1.000
_cell.length_c   1.000
_cell.angle_alpha   90.00
_cell.angle_beta   90.00
_cell.angle_gamma   90.00
#
_symmetry.space_group_name_H-M   'P 1'
#
loop_
_entity.id
_entity.type
_entity.pdbx_description
1 polymer ?
#
loop_
_entity_poly.entity_id
_entity_poly.type
_entity_poly.pdbx_seq_one_letter_code
_entity_poly.pdbx_strand_id
1 'polypeptide(L)'
;DVKTTGSVGTVTVVIKSTNYEDITLTVNVNATNKLVPTVTAPTANALTYNGAEQALVTAGKTTGGTMLYRLGDSEWSEQLPTAKNAGEYTVWYKVQGNAEYANVAEQNVTVTVAKKSVTVTALDKSAYTGSTAPDLSSPEADKDYKVEGLVGADTLSGTVTLTYEQT
;
A
#
# COMPACT_ATOMS: atom_id res chain seq x y z
N ASP A 1 -33.63 37.52 10.82
CA ASP A 1 -32.98 36.23 11.09
C ASP A 1 -32.34 35.71 9.82
N VAL A 2 -31.02 35.64 9.78
CA VAL A 2 -30.30 34.99 8.70
C VAL A 2 -30.22 33.50 9.02
N LYS A 3 -30.98 32.68 8.34
CA LYS A 3 -30.92 31.22 8.43
C LYS A 3 -29.78 30.73 7.53
N THR A 4 -28.72 30.22 8.10
CA THR A 4 -27.65 29.58 7.32
C THR A 4 -28.06 28.12 7.03
N THR A 5 -28.00 27.72 5.79
CA THR A 5 -28.27 26.34 5.31
C THR A 5 -26.98 25.52 5.24
N GLY A 6 -26.09 25.69 6.20
CA GLY A 6 -24.85 24.89 6.29
C GLY A 6 -23.67 25.32 5.42
N SER A 7 -23.84 26.36 4.60
CA SER A 7 -22.73 26.89 3.78
C SER A 7 -21.97 27.99 4.52
N VAL A 8 -20.65 27.99 4.38
CA VAL A 8 -19.77 29.08 4.83
C VAL A 8 -19.58 30.10 3.72
N GLY A 9 -19.36 31.36 4.07
CA GLY A 9 -19.15 32.40 3.08
C GLY A 9 -19.28 33.79 3.66
N THR A 10 -19.29 34.77 2.78
CA THR A 10 -19.46 36.16 3.13
C THR A 10 -20.85 36.64 2.74
N VAL A 11 -21.57 37.18 3.69
CA VAL A 11 -22.85 37.85 3.45
C VAL A 11 -22.59 39.36 3.43
N THR A 12 -22.93 39.99 2.33
CA THR A 12 -22.86 41.45 2.19
C THR A 12 -24.26 42.03 2.27
N VAL A 13 -24.47 42.92 3.23
CA VAL A 13 -25.73 43.65 3.39
C VAL A 13 -25.47 45.10 3.03
N VAL A 14 -26.18 45.61 2.06
CA VAL A 14 -26.14 47.01 1.66
C VAL A 14 -27.39 47.71 2.19
N ILE A 15 -27.20 48.67 3.06
CA ILE A 15 -28.27 49.51 3.58
C ILE A 15 -28.28 50.78 2.74
N LYS A 16 -29.35 50.96 1.98
CA LYS A 16 -29.56 52.13 1.14
C LYS A 16 -30.36 53.20 1.85
N SER A 17 -29.98 54.44 1.66
CA SER A 17 -30.70 55.59 2.17
C SER A 17 -30.84 56.67 1.10
N THR A 18 -31.95 57.43 1.13
CA THR A 18 -32.22 58.49 0.16
C THR A 18 -31.38 59.76 0.46
N ASN A 19 -30.96 59.97 1.72
CA ASN A 19 -30.33 61.19 2.17
C ASN A 19 -28.91 60.99 2.80
N TYR A 20 -28.45 59.73 2.85
CA TYR A 20 -27.13 59.39 3.38
C TYR A 20 -26.44 58.42 2.46
N GLU A 21 -25.13 58.29 2.55
CA GLU A 21 -24.34 57.31 1.83
C GLU A 21 -24.77 55.88 2.14
N ASP A 22 -24.70 54.99 1.17
CA ASP A 22 -25.00 53.61 1.36
C ASP A 22 -23.97 52.94 2.33
N ILE A 23 -24.46 52.21 3.29
CA ILE A 23 -23.60 51.46 4.24
C ILE A 23 -23.51 50.02 3.82
N THR A 24 -22.31 49.52 3.61
CA THR A 24 -22.05 48.11 3.32
C THR A 24 -21.54 47.40 4.57
N LEU A 25 -22.26 46.41 5.04
CA LEU A 25 -21.86 45.53 6.13
C LEU A 25 -21.45 44.18 5.54
N THR A 26 -20.28 43.70 5.92
CA THR A 26 -19.79 42.37 5.53
C THR A 26 -19.80 41.46 6.76
N VAL A 27 -20.55 40.36 6.69
CA VAL A 27 -20.59 39.35 7.73
C VAL A 27 -19.94 38.08 7.19
N ASN A 28 -18.84 37.68 7.82
CA ASN A 28 -18.19 36.39 7.52
C ASN A 28 -18.88 35.30 8.34
N VAL A 29 -19.46 34.34 7.64
CA VAL A 29 -20.03 33.11 8.25
C VAL A 29 -18.96 32.04 8.20
N ASN A 30 -18.36 31.76 9.34
CA ASN A 30 -17.36 30.70 9.49
C ASN A 30 -18.05 29.41 9.98
N ALA A 31 -17.68 28.26 9.42
CA ALA A 31 -18.11 26.99 10.00
C ALA A 31 -17.39 26.80 11.33
N THR A 32 -18.14 26.81 12.43
CA THR A 32 -17.61 26.47 13.76
C THR A 32 -17.60 24.97 14.02
N ASN A 33 -18.47 24.21 13.33
CA ASN A 33 -18.56 22.75 13.43
C ASN A 33 -18.52 22.14 12.04
N LYS A 34 -17.37 21.59 11.65
CA LYS A 34 -17.25 20.78 10.43
C LYS A 34 -17.93 19.43 10.63
N LEU A 35 -18.53 18.90 9.57
CA LEU A 35 -19.10 17.56 9.57
C LEU A 35 -17.96 16.53 9.73
N VAL A 36 -18.24 15.47 10.47
CA VAL A 36 -17.29 14.34 10.56
C VAL A 36 -17.58 13.41 9.39
N PRO A 37 -16.60 13.14 8.52
CA PRO A 37 -16.82 12.24 7.39
C PRO A 37 -16.93 10.79 7.89
N THR A 38 -17.79 10.00 7.23
CA THR A 38 -17.76 8.54 7.40
C THR A 38 -16.63 7.97 6.57
N VAL A 39 -15.79 7.14 7.18
CA VAL A 39 -14.63 6.52 6.54
C VAL A 39 -14.82 5.02 6.48
N THR A 40 -14.67 4.46 5.28
CA THR A 40 -14.44 3.03 5.08
C THR A 40 -12.93 2.84 4.93
N ALA A 41 -12.33 2.09 5.84
CA ALA A 41 -10.89 1.82 5.83
C ALA A 41 -10.44 1.13 4.53
N PRO A 42 -9.20 1.36 4.07
CA PRO A 42 -8.59 0.53 3.04
C PRO A 42 -8.44 -0.91 3.55
N THR A 43 -8.47 -1.88 2.63
CA THR A 43 -8.31 -3.30 2.97
C THR A 43 -6.99 -3.84 2.43
N ALA A 44 -6.29 -4.65 3.23
CA ALA A 44 -5.06 -5.32 2.80
C ALA A 44 -5.33 -6.28 1.63
N ASN A 45 -4.47 -6.24 0.62
CA ASN A 45 -4.51 -7.19 -0.47
C ASN A 45 -3.74 -8.48 -0.10
N ALA A 46 -4.23 -9.63 -0.53
CA ALA A 46 -3.51 -10.90 -0.39
C ALA A 46 -2.46 -10.99 -1.51
N LEU A 47 -1.20 -10.82 -1.16
CA LEU A 47 -0.10 -10.67 -2.11
C LEU A 47 0.95 -11.77 -1.92
N THR A 48 1.53 -12.20 -3.05
CA THR A 48 2.71 -13.07 -3.09
C THR A 48 3.73 -12.46 -4.04
N TYR A 49 5.00 -12.54 -3.69
CA TYR A 49 6.09 -12.02 -4.51
C TYR A 49 6.00 -12.52 -5.95
N ASN A 50 6.05 -11.57 -6.90
CA ASN A 50 5.95 -11.83 -8.33
C ASN A 50 6.97 -11.04 -9.17
N GLY A 51 7.89 -10.34 -8.51
CA GLY A 51 8.93 -9.53 -9.17
C GLY A 51 8.48 -8.16 -9.66
N ALA A 52 7.21 -7.79 -9.48
CA ALA A 52 6.65 -6.50 -9.88
C ALA A 52 6.15 -5.69 -8.68
N GLU A 53 5.98 -4.39 -8.88
CA GLU A 53 5.28 -3.53 -7.91
C GLU A 53 3.80 -3.93 -7.83
N GLN A 54 3.29 -4.12 -6.62
CA GLN A 54 1.91 -4.52 -6.35
C GLN A 54 1.28 -3.53 -5.37
N ALA A 55 0.06 -3.09 -5.65
CA ALA A 55 -0.69 -2.25 -4.73
C ALA A 55 -0.96 -3.01 -3.42
N LEU A 56 -0.53 -2.44 -2.30
CA LEU A 56 -0.62 -3.09 -0.99
C LEU A 56 -2.05 -3.17 -0.47
N VAL A 57 -2.88 -2.19 -0.81
CA VAL A 57 -4.26 -2.10 -0.33
C VAL A 57 -5.23 -1.82 -1.46
N THR A 58 -6.48 -2.22 -1.26
CA THR A 58 -7.63 -1.69 -1.98
C THR A 58 -8.04 -0.37 -1.32
N ALA A 59 -8.33 0.65 -2.12
CA ALA A 59 -8.63 1.99 -1.64
C ALA A 59 -9.78 2.02 -0.63
N GLY A 60 -9.62 2.78 0.43
CA GLY A 60 -10.70 3.17 1.31
C GLY A 60 -11.64 4.19 0.67
N LYS A 61 -12.71 4.55 1.38
CA LYS A 61 -13.70 5.54 0.93
C LYS A 61 -13.98 6.55 2.04
N THR A 62 -14.32 7.77 1.65
CA THR A 62 -14.78 8.81 2.58
C THR A 62 -15.99 9.54 1.99
N THR A 63 -16.90 9.98 2.86
CA THR A 63 -18.06 10.80 2.42
C THR A 63 -17.70 12.26 2.22
N GLY A 64 -16.51 12.70 2.67
CA GLY A 64 -16.04 14.07 2.49
C GLY A 64 -14.56 14.19 2.79
N GLY A 65 -13.92 15.22 2.22
CA GLY A 65 -12.46 15.36 2.25
C GLY A 65 -11.77 14.42 1.26
N THR A 66 -10.45 14.31 1.40
CA THR A 66 -9.57 13.51 0.51
C THR A 66 -8.87 12.43 1.33
N MET A 67 -8.97 11.19 0.89
CA MET A 67 -8.24 10.07 1.48
C MET A 67 -6.77 10.13 1.02
N LEU A 68 -5.85 10.12 1.99
CA LEU A 68 -4.41 10.13 1.75
C LEU A 68 -3.79 8.86 2.35
N TYR A 69 -2.75 8.38 1.68
CA TYR A 69 -2.00 7.19 2.05
C TYR A 69 -0.51 7.48 2.15
N ARG A 70 0.21 6.71 2.94
CA ARG A 70 1.68 6.65 2.96
C ARG A 70 2.17 5.26 3.35
N LEU A 71 3.36 4.92 2.93
CA LEU A 71 4.08 3.71 3.34
C LEU A 71 5.13 4.07 4.40
N GLY A 72 5.02 3.50 5.58
CA GLY A 72 5.92 3.86 6.69
C GLY A 72 5.95 5.38 6.94
N ASP A 73 7.13 5.99 6.82
CA ASP A 73 7.35 7.43 7.05
C ASP A 73 7.44 8.25 5.75
N SER A 74 6.96 7.71 4.62
CA SER A 74 6.94 8.45 3.35
C SER A 74 5.95 9.62 3.38
N GLU A 75 6.02 10.48 2.36
CA GLU A 75 5.07 11.59 2.20
C GLU A 75 3.65 11.10 1.92
N TRP A 76 2.67 11.89 2.36
CA TRP A 76 1.26 11.62 2.12
C TRP A 76 0.88 11.85 0.65
N SER A 77 0.15 10.91 0.06
CA SER A 77 -0.29 10.94 -1.33
C SER A 77 -1.68 10.35 -1.49
N GLU A 78 -2.39 10.72 -2.54
CA GLU A 78 -3.63 10.05 -2.96
C GLU A 78 -3.36 8.71 -3.66
N GLN A 79 -2.11 8.48 -4.07
CA GLN A 79 -1.70 7.22 -4.71
C GLN A 79 -1.65 6.09 -3.69
N LEU A 80 -2.11 4.91 -4.09
CA LEU A 80 -2.01 3.72 -3.27
C LEU A 80 -0.54 3.29 -3.15
N PRO A 81 -0.04 3.00 -1.93
CA PRO A 81 1.30 2.49 -1.74
C PRO A 81 1.50 1.14 -2.43
N THR A 82 2.66 0.95 -3.02
CA THR A 82 3.08 -0.30 -3.66
C THR A 82 4.31 -0.88 -3.00
N ALA A 83 4.53 -2.18 -3.19
CA ALA A 83 5.77 -2.85 -2.84
C ALA A 83 6.07 -3.97 -3.82
N LYS A 84 7.36 -4.21 -4.05
CA LYS A 84 7.87 -5.28 -4.91
C LYS A 84 8.28 -6.51 -4.11
N ASN A 85 8.99 -6.31 -3.00
CA ASN A 85 9.63 -7.39 -2.26
C ASN A 85 8.67 -8.08 -1.30
N ALA A 86 8.94 -9.35 -0.98
CA ALA A 86 8.25 -10.03 0.11
C ALA A 86 8.63 -9.41 1.45
N GLY A 87 7.64 -9.25 2.34
CA GLY A 87 7.82 -8.60 3.63
C GLY A 87 6.49 -8.14 4.23
N GLU A 88 6.59 -7.54 5.40
CA GLU A 88 5.47 -6.90 6.07
C GLU A 88 5.57 -5.38 5.89
N TYR A 89 4.46 -4.74 5.59
CA TYR A 89 4.37 -3.32 5.28
C TYR A 89 3.25 -2.68 6.08
N THR A 90 3.51 -1.52 6.65
CA THR A 90 2.49 -0.71 7.32
C THR A 90 2.05 0.43 6.40
N VAL A 91 0.82 0.34 5.94
CA VAL A 91 0.17 1.39 5.16
C VAL A 91 -0.62 2.28 6.11
N TRP A 92 -0.26 3.54 6.18
CA TRP A 92 -0.99 4.56 6.91
C TRP A 92 -1.99 5.25 6.01
N TYR A 93 -3.14 5.63 6.56
CA TYR A 93 -4.15 6.40 5.85
C TYR A 93 -4.80 7.41 6.79
N LYS A 94 -5.27 8.51 6.22
CA LYS A 94 -6.03 9.56 6.90
C LYS A 94 -6.98 10.23 5.94
N VAL A 95 -7.92 11.03 6.46
CA VAL A 95 -8.72 11.93 5.62
C VAL A 95 -8.28 13.37 5.89
N GLN A 96 -7.84 14.04 4.86
CA GLN A 96 -7.67 15.48 4.85
C GLN A 96 -9.02 16.13 4.58
N GLY A 97 -9.57 16.77 5.59
CA GLY A 97 -10.84 17.47 5.50
C GLY A 97 -10.77 18.68 4.54
N ASN A 98 -11.89 19.32 4.36
CA ASN A 98 -12.04 20.50 3.51
C ASN A 98 -12.79 21.61 4.27
N ALA A 99 -13.44 22.53 3.55
CA ALA A 99 -14.23 23.60 4.16
C ALA A 99 -15.41 23.07 4.99
N GLU A 100 -16.02 21.95 4.57
CA GLU A 100 -17.23 21.38 5.16
C GLU A 100 -16.94 20.23 6.11
N TYR A 101 -15.87 19.48 5.90
CA TYR A 101 -15.54 18.25 6.64
C TYR A 101 -14.26 18.40 7.46
N ALA A 102 -14.29 17.81 8.66
CA ALA A 102 -13.14 17.73 9.54
C ALA A 102 -12.10 16.74 9.02
N ASN A 103 -10.85 16.90 9.48
CA ASN A 103 -9.82 15.89 9.29
C ASN A 103 -10.18 14.62 10.08
N VAL A 104 -9.81 13.46 9.55
CA VAL A 104 -9.79 12.20 10.31
C VAL A 104 -8.33 11.85 10.59
N ALA A 105 -8.04 11.54 11.84
CA ALA A 105 -6.71 11.17 12.30
C ALA A 105 -6.17 9.96 11.53
N GLU A 106 -4.85 9.86 11.46
CA GLU A 106 -4.17 8.74 10.81
C GLU A 106 -4.44 7.42 11.53
N GLN A 107 -4.61 6.39 10.72
CA GLN A 107 -4.75 5.00 11.11
C GLN A 107 -3.88 4.17 10.18
N ASN A 108 -3.73 2.88 10.47
CA ASN A 108 -2.92 2.01 9.63
C ASN A 108 -3.58 0.66 9.38
N VAL A 109 -3.07 -0.01 8.36
CA VAL A 109 -3.34 -1.41 8.04
C VAL A 109 -2.02 -2.10 7.70
N THR A 110 -1.81 -3.27 8.28
CA THR A 110 -0.64 -4.10 7.99
C THR A 110 -0.94 -5.01 6.81
N VAL A 111 0.00 -5.10 5.87
CA VAL A 111 -0.08 -5.90 4.65
C VAL A 111 1.14 -6.77 4.54
N THR A 112 0.95 -8.05 4.25
CA THR A 112 2.05 -8.98 4.02
C THR A 112 2.11 -9.36 2.54
N VAL A 113 3.27 -9.13 1.92
CA VAL A 113 3.64 -9.75 0.64
C VAL A 113 4.34 -11.07 0.98
N ALA A 114 3.66 -12.19 0.75
CA ALA A 114 4.19 -13.51 1.05
C ALA A 114 5.39 -13.85 0.14
N LYS A 115 6.33 -14.65 0.65
CA LYS A 115 7.40 -15.22 -0.16
C LYS A 115 6.80 -16.21 -1.17
N LYS A 116 7.31 -16.18 -2.40
CA LYS A 116 6.97 -17.20 -3.40
C LYS A 116 7.78 -18.47 -3.12
N SER A 117 7.12 -19.62 -3.23
CA SER A 117 7.78 -20.92 -3.10
C SER A 117 8.68 -21.20 -4.30
N VAL A 118 9.84 -21.76 -4.03
CA VAL A 118 10.81 -22.27 -4.99
C VAL A 118 11.02 -23.75 -4.70
N THR A 119 11.04 -24.56 -5.73
CA THR A 119 11.31 -26.00 -5.63
C THR A 119 12.71 -26.28 -6.18
N VAL A 120 13.52 -26.99 -5.42
CA VAL A 120 14.82 -27.50 -5.85
C VAL A 120 14.71 -29.03 -5.87
N THR A 121 14.92 -29.63 -7.02
CA THR A 121 14.83 -31.09 -7.24
C THR A 121 16.17 -31.63 -7.67
N ALA A 122 16.71 -32.60 -6.93
CA ALA A 122 17.90 -33.33 -7.35
C ALA A 122 17.59 -34.13 -8.64
N LEU A 123 18.58 -34.18 -9.53
CA LEU A 123 18.49 -34.96 -10.76
C LEU A 123 19.11 -36.35 -10.56
N ASP A 124 18.46 -37.37 -11.10
CA ASP A 124 18.93 -38.73 -11.02
C ASP A 124 20.33 -38.90 -11.64
N LYS A 125 21.16 -39.67 -10.96
CA LYS A 125 22.51 -40.07 -11.43
C LYS A 125 22.56 -41.57 -11.58
N SER A 126 23.29 -42.00 -12.57
CA SER A 126 23.55 -43.43 -12.80
C SER A 126 25.07 -43.67 -12.80
N ALA A 127 25.45 -44.82 -12.27
CA ALA A 127 26.81 -45.32 -12.29
C ALA A 127 26.80 -46.86 -12.55
N TYR A 128 27.83 -47.39 -13.13
CA TYR A 128 28.00 -48.82 -13.29
C TYR A 128 28.35 -49.45 -11.93
N THR A 129 27.90 -50.66 -11.68
CA THR A 129 28.29 -51.44 -10.50
C THR A 129 29.82 -51.54 -10.42
N GLY A 130 30.39 -51.14 -9.30
CA GLY A 130 31.84 -51.16 -9.08
C GLY A 130 32.59 -49.89 -9.61
N SER A 131 31.91 -48.96 -10.26
CA SER A 131 32.52 -47.66 -10.60
C SER A 131 32.52 -46.69 -9.43
N THR A 132 33.33 -45.64 -9.51
CA THR A 132 33.30 -44.54 -8.54
C THR A 132 31.96 -43.80 -8.64
N ALA A 133 31.35 -43.49 -7.49
CA ALA A 133 30.13 -42.66 -7.44
C ALA A 133 30.37 -41.28 -8.08
N PRO A 134 29.36 -40.67 -8.72
CA PRO A 134 29.47 -39.32 -9.25
C PRO A 134 29.92 -38.33 -8.18
N ASP A 135 30.79 -37.41 -8.52
CA ASP A 135 31.21 -36.35 -7.60
C ASP A 135 30.10 -35.28 -7.48
N LEU A 136 29.55 -35.14 -6.29
CA LEU A 136 28.54 -34.13 -5.93
C LEU A 136 29.05 -33.11 -4.94
N SER A 137 30.37 -32.97 -4.78
CA SER A 137 30.98 -31.98 -3.87
C SER A 137 30.71 -30.52 -4.26
N SER A 138 30.49 -30.31 -5.56
CA SER A 138 30.18 -28.99 -6.15
C SER A 138 29.01 -29.11 -7.11
N PRO A 139 27.76 -29.24 -6.61
CA PRO A 139 26.61 -29.44 -7.47
C PRO A 139 26.33 -28.27 -8.41
N GLU A 140 26.03 -28.55 -9.67
CA GLU A 140 25.73 -27.60 -10.72
C GLU A 140 24.23 -27.60 -11.06
N ALA A 141 23.63 -26.40 -11.25
CA ALA A 141 22.26 -26.29 -11.72
C ALA A 141 22.11 -26.90 -13.14
N ASP A 142 20.93 -27.47 -13.42
CA ASP A 142 20.56 -28.17 -14.66
C ASP A 142 21.38 -29.42 -14.99
N LYS A 143 22.37 -29.75 -14.17
CA LYS A 143 23.18 -30.96 -14.27
C LYS A 143 22.95 -31.89 -13.08
N ASP A 144 22.98 -31.35 -11.87
CA ASP A 144 22.87 -32.12 -10.64
C ASP A 144 21.56 -31.86 -9.89
N TYR A 145 20.96 -30.69 -10.12
CA TYR A 145 19.65 -30.32 -9.60
C TYR A 145 18.95 -29.32 -10.53
N LYS A 146 17.63 -29.24 -10.41
CA LYS A 146 16.79 -28.26 -11.12
C LYS A 146 16.12 -27.33 -10.12
N VAL A 147 16.02 -26.05 -10.49
CA VAL A 147 15.33 -25.03 -9.71
C VAL A 147 14.12 -24.55 -10.48
N GLU A 148 12.94 -24.57 -9.83
CA GLU A 148 11.68 -24.11 -10.41
C GLU A 148 11.00 -23.10 -9.48
N GLY A 149 10.31 -22.12 -10.06
CA GLY A 149 9.54 -21.13 -9.32
C GLY A 149 10.21 -19.77 -9.13
N LEU A 150 11.47 -19.59 -9.56
CA LEU A 150 12.11 -18.29 -9.57
C LEU A 150 11.37 -17.30 -10.47
N VAL A 151 11.50 -16.02 -10.18
CA VAL A 151 10.85 -14.94 -10.94
C VAL A 151 11.93 -14.17 -11.72
N GLY A 152 11.75 -14.11 -13.03
CA GLY A 152 12.64 -13.34 -13.90
C GLY A 152 14.11 -13.76 -13.78
N ALA A 153 14.97 -12.84 -13.39
CA ALA A 153 16.40 -13.06 -13.21
C ALA A 153 16.82 -13.33 -11.75
N ASP A 154 15.86 -13.64 -10.86
CA ASP A 154 16.18 -13.96 -9.47
C ASP A 154 17.06 -15.22 -9.38
N THR A 155 17.94 -15.24 -8.40
CA THR A 155 18.80 -16.37 -8.11
C THR A 155 18.66 -16.80 -6.65
N LEU A 156 18.93 -18.07 -6.36
CA LEU A 156 19.05 -18.53 -4.98
C LEU A 156 20.39 -18.05 -4.40
N SER A 157 20.32 -17.51 -3.18
CA SER A 157 21.52 -17.26 -2.37
C SER A 157 21.73 -18.45 -1.43
N GLY A 158 22.91 -19.04 -1.44
CA GLY A 158 23.28 -20.17 -0.61
C GLY A 158 23.94 -21.29 -1.41
N THR A 159 24.36 -22.33 -0.70
CA THR A 159 25.02 -23.50 -1.28
C THR A 159 24.04 -24.66 -1.32
N VAL A 160 23.89 -25.28 -2.48
CA VAL A 160 23.18 -26.55 -2.61
C VAL A 160 24.15 -27.67 -2.19
N THR A 161 23.73 -28.52 -1.29
CA THR A 161 24.48 -29.72 -0.86
C THR A 161 23.69 -30.95 -1.25
N LEU A 162 24.33 -31.88 -1.95
CA LEU A 162 23.77 -33.19 -2.31
C LEU A 162 24.58 -34.26 -1.61
N THR A 163 23.89 -35.24 -1.02
CA THR A 163 24.52 -36.39 -0.35
C THR A 163 23.94 -37.70 -0.88
N TYR A 164 24.75 -38.72 -0.94
CA TYR A 164 24.28 -40.09 -1.18
C TYR A 164 23.82 -40.74 0.13
N GLU A 165 22.67 -41.39 0.07
CA GLU A 165 22.33 -42.41 1.04
C GLU A 165 22.54 -43.78 0.39
N GLN A 166 23.48 -44.58 0.93
CA GLN A 166 23.62 -45.98 0.52
C GLN A 166 22.50 -46.79 1.16
N THR A 167 21.70 -47.42 0.31
CA THR A 167 20.69 -48.44 0.72
C THR A 167 21.27 -49.82 0.65
#